data_ca6f2f30d3d2aefe9241e3a197aa32e8
#
_entry.id   ca6f2f30d3d2aefe9241e3a197aa32e8
#
_cell.length_a   1.000
_cell.length_b   1.000
_cell.length_c   1.000
_cell.angle_alpha   90.00
_cell.angle_beta   90.00
_cell.angle_gamma   90.00
#
_symmetry.space_group_name_H-M   'P 1'
#
loop_
_entity.id
_entity.type
_entity.pdbx_description
1 polymer ?
#
loop_
_entity_poly.entity_id
_entity_poly.type
_entity_poly.pdbx_seq_one_letter_code
_entity_poly.pdbx_strand_id
1 'polypeptide(L)'
;MKVEAKDIPIIQRFMTEFWKVIKEFYQVELTDEYSKQAYDKCIDLGELAGTCSDQNDKRFMLNCINAYYKLLDSKQKGLIKNVQHKEQI
;
A
#
# COMPACT_ATOMS: atom_id res chain seq x y z
N MET A 1 -13.80 26.03 16.80
CA MET A 1 -14.59 25.31 15.79
C MET A 1 -14.00 23.91 15.58
N LYS A 2 -14.84 22.87 15.68
CA LYS A 2 -14.36 21.51 15.49
C LYS A 2 -14.56 21.09 14.03
N VAL A 3 -13.55 20.42 13.47
CA VAL A 3 -13.69 19.79 12.16
C VAL A 3 -14.58 18.57 12.30
N GLU A 4 -15.48 18.38 11.35
CA GLU A 4 -16.38 17.21 11.36
C GLU A 4 -15.59 15.94 11.11
N ALA A 5 -15.95 14.88 11.85
CA ALA A 5 -15.26 13.58 11.80
C ALA A 5 -16.07 12.55 11.00
N LYS A 6 -16.65 12.96 9.88
CA LYS A 6 -17.54 12.11 9.09
C LYS A 6 -16.83 10.89 8.50
N ASP A 7 -15.55 11.03 8.22
CA ASP A 7 -14.78 9.98 7.55
C ASP A 7 -14.11 9.00 8.52
N ILE A 8 -14.24 9.19 9.84
CA ILE A 8 -13.63 8.30 10.83
C ILE A 8 -13.98 6.83 10.60
N PRO A 9 -15.25 6.44 10.36
CA PRO A 9 -15.54 5.02 10.09
C PRO A 9 -14.84 4.49 8.85
N ILE A 10 -14.68 5.31 7.82
CA ILE A 10 -13.99 4.92 6.59
C ILE A 10 -12.50 4.78 6.85
N ILE A 11 -11.91 5.72 7.59
CA ILE A 11 -10.49 5.67 7.96
C ILE A 11 -10.20 4.43 8.80
N GLN A 12 -11.06 4.11 9.76
CA GLN A 12 -10.90 2.92 10.59
C GLN A 12 -10.92 1.65 9.75
N ARG A 13 -11.89 1.54 8.84
CA ARG A 13 -11.98 0.40 7.93
C ARG A 13 -10.76 0.33 7.02
N PHE A 14 -10.33 1.49 6.49
CA PHE A 14 -9.12 1.57 5.65
C PHE A 14 -7.90 1.05 6.41
N MET A 15 -7.69 1.50 7.65
CA MET A 15 -6.53 1.08 8.44
C MET A 15 -6.56 -0.42 8.72
N THR A 16 -7.74 -0.98 8.98
CA THR A 16 -7.89 -2.43 9.19
C THR A 16 -7.52 -3.21 7.93
N GLU A 17 -8.04 -2.80 6.78
CA GLU A 17 -7.76 -3.45 5.50
C GLU A 17 -6.31 -3.22 5.07
N PHE A 18 -5.78 -2.02 5.29
CA PHE A 18 -4.39 -1.69 5.00
C PHE A 18 -3.43 -2.57 5.81
N TRP A 19 -3.72 -2.77 7.09
CA TRP A 19 -2.90 -3.63 7.94
C TRP A 19 -2.87 -5.07 7.42
N LYS A 20 -4.01 -5.58 6.94
CA LYS A 20 -4.07 -6.91 6.33
C LYS A 20 -3.17 -7.00 5.09
N VAL A 21 -3.21 -5.97 4.25
CA VAL A 21 -2.38 -5.89 3.04
C VAL A 21 -0.90 -5.82 3.41
N ILE A 22 -0.55 -5.02 4.41
CA ILE A 22 0.83 -4.91 4.90
C ILE A 22 1.36 -6.28 5.31
N LYS A 23 0.59 -7.03 6.09
CA LYS A 23 1.00 -8.36 6.56
C LYS A 23 1.16 -9.35 5.41
N GLU A 24 0.24 -9.30 4.45
CA GLU A 24 0.20 -10.25 3.33
C GLU A 24 1.37 -10.07 2.37
N PHE A 25 1.74 -8.82 2.08
CA PHE A 25 2.73 -8.51 1.05
C PHE A 25 4.07 -8.03 1.59
N TYR A 26 4.27 -8.02 2.89
CA TYR A 26 5.50 -7.50 3.50
C TYR A 26 6.74 -8.28 3.04
N GLN A 27 6.62 -9.59 2.89
CA GLN A 27 7.70 -10.43 2.33
C GLN A 27 7.55 -10.46 0.81
N VAL A 28 8.38 -9.66 0.14
CA VAL A 28 8.27 -9.48 -1.31
C VAL A 28 8.83 -10.67 -2.07
N GLU A 29 8.26 -10.92 -3.24
CA GLU A 29 8.68 -11.95 -4.17
C GLU A 29 8.92 -11.31 -5.55
N LEU A 30 9.84 -11.90 -6.34
CA LEU A 30 10.13 -11.43 -7.69
C LEU A 30 9.32 -12.23 -8.71
N THR A 31 7.99 -12.22 -8.57
CA THR A 31 7.07 -12.87 -9.50
C THR A 31 6.03 -11.88 -9.99
N ASP A 32 5.57 -12.09 -11.23
CA ASP A 32 4.51 -11.26 -11.80
C ASP A 32 3.22 -11.44 -11.02
N GLU A 33 2.95 -12.66 -10.55
CA GLU A 33 1.76 -12.95 -9.75
C GLU A 33 1.74 -12.13 -8.45
N TYR A 34 2.87 -12.10 -7.73
CA TYR A 34 2.97 -11.30 -6.51
C TYR A 34 2.71 -9.83 -6.79
N SER A 35 3.37 -9.28 -7.82
CA SER A 35 3.24 -7.86 -8.18
C SER A 35 1.80 -7.51 -8.56
N LYS A 36 1.13 -8.39 -9.31
CA LYS A 36 -0.27 -8.18 -9.70
C LYS A 36 -1.19 -8.19 -8.51
N GLN A 37 -1.04 -9.16 -7.60
CA GLN A 37 -1.87 -9.27 -6.41
C GLN A 37 -1.70 -8.05 -5.50
N ALA A 38 -0.46 -7.61 -5.29
CA ALA A 38 -0.17 -6.42 -4.48
C ALA A 38 -0.81 -5.17 -5.09
N TYR A 39 -0.69 -5.03 -6.41
CA TYR A 39 -1.28 -3.90 -7.14
C TYR A 39 -2.81 -3.91 -7.03
N ASP A 40 -3.45 -5.07 -7.21
CA ASP A 40 -4.90 -5.19 -7.12
C ASP A 40 -5.41 -4.81 -5.73
N LYS A 41 -4.69 -5.21 -4.67
CA LYS A 41 -5.06 -4.86 -3.30
C LYS A 41 -4.88 -3.35 -3.05
N CYS A 42 -3.87 -2.74 -3.62
CA CYS A 42 -3.68 -1.29 -3.53
C CYS A 42 -4.83 -0.54 -4.23
N ILE A 43 -5.31 -1.05 -5.36
CA ILE A 43 -6.47 -0.48 -6.06
C ILE A 43 -7.72 -0.57 -5.17
N ASP A 44 -7.97 -1.72 -4.55
CA ASP A 44 -9.11 -1.91 -3.64
C ASP A 44 -9.06 -0.90 -2.49
N LEU A 45 -7.88 -0.69 -1.91
CA LEU A 45 -7.70 0.32 -0.84
C LEU A 45 -7.96 1.73 -1.36
N GLY A 46 -7.53 2.03 -2.59
CA GLY A 46 -7.77 3.32 -3.23
C GLY A 46 -9.26 3.58 -3.45
N GLU A 47 -10.02 2.56 -3.83
CA GLU A 47 -11.47 2.67 -3.98
C GLU A 47 -12.15 2.98 -2.65
N LEU A 48 -11.70 2.32 -1.57
CA LEU A 48 -12.22 2.58 -0.23
C LEU A 48 -11.92 4.02 0.19
N ALA A 49 -10.68 4.49 -0.03
CA ALA A 49 -10.28 5.86 0.26
C ALA A 49 -11.13 6.85 -0.54
N GLY A 50 -11.51 6.50 -1.77
CA GLY A 50 -12.33 7.33 -2.63
C GLY A 50 -13.75 7.57 -2.11
N THR A 51 -14.23 6.78 -1.15
CA THR A 51 -15.54 6.97 -0.56
C THR A 51 -15.58 8.06 0.52
N CYS A 52 -14.42 8.60 0.90
CA CYS A 52 -14.35 9.70 1.87
C CYS A 52 -14.95 10.98 1.31
N SER A 53 -15.59 11.77 2.18
CA SER A 53 -16.17 13.04 1.80
C SER A 53 -15.15 14.17 1.82
N ASP A 54 -14.11 14.09 2.65
CA ASP A 54 -13.10 15.13 2.79
C ASP A 54 -11.87 14.81 1.94
N GLN A 55 -11.42 15.79 1.15
CA GLN A 55 -10.28 15.62 0.25
C GLN A 55 -8.97 15.40 1.01
N ASN A 56 -8.83 16.02 2.18
CA ASN A 56 -7.63 15.85 3.00
C ASN A 56 -7.52 14.41 3.53
N ASP A 57 -8.64 13.85 3.97
CA ASP A 57 -8.68 12.46 4.45
C ASP A 57 -8.39 11.49 3.31
N LYS A 58 -8.98 11.73 2.14
CA LYS A 58 -8.72 10.94 0.95
C LYS A 58 -7.23 10.97 0.58
N ARG A 59 -6.65 12.16 0.55
CA ARG A 59 -5.23 12.34 0.21
C ARG A 59 -4.33 11.62 1.21
N PHE A 60 -4.65 11.71 2.50
CA PHE A 60 -3.90 11.01 3.53
C PHE A 60 -3.85 9.50 3.27
N MET A 61 -5.01 8.91 2.99
CA MET A 61 -5.07 7.46 2.74
C MET A 61 -4.36 7.07 1.44
N LEU A 62 -4.51 7.87 0.38
CA LEU A 62 -3.80 7.63 -0.88
C LEU A 62 -2.29 7.74 -0.70
N ASN A 63 -1.83 8.67 0.13
CA ASN A 63 -0.40 8.78 0.45
C ASN A 63 0.12 7.55 1.20
N CYS A 64 -0.69 6.99 2.09
CA CYS A 64 -0.34 5.74 2.79
C CYS A 64 -0.15 4.59 1.80
N ILE A 65 -1.07 4.44 0.84
CA ILE A 65 -1.00 3.41 -0.19
C ILE A 65 0.27 3.59 -1.02
N ASN A 66 0.53 4.81 -1.49
CA ASN A 66 1.69 5.10 -2.32
C ASN A 66 2.99 4.85 -1.57
N ALA A 67 3.07 5.24 -0.30
CA ALA A 67 4.25 5.01 0.53
C ALA A 67 4.52 3.51 0.67
N TYR A 68 3.48 2.72 0.90
CA TYR A 68 3.63 1.28 1.04
C TYR A 68 4.04 0.62 -0.29
N TYR A 69 3.42 1.03 -1.40
CA TYR A 69 3.77 0.52 -2.72
C TYR A 69 5.25 0.79 -3.04
N LYS A 70 5.73 1.99 -2.72
CA LYS A 70 7.15 2.34 -2.89
C LYS A 70 8.06 1.48 -2.02
N LEU A 71 7.62 1.16 -0.81
CA LEU A 71 8.38 0.26 0.07
C LEU A 71 8.52 -1.12 -0.57
N LEU A 72 7.44 -1.68 -1.09
CA LEU A 72 7.47 -2.99 -1.74
C LEU A 72 8.39 -2.96 -2.97
N ASP A 73 8.29 -1.91 -3.78
CA ASP A 73 9.13 -1.73 -4.96
C ASP A 73 10.61 -1.66 -4.58
N SER A 74 10.93 -0.91 -3.52
CA SER A 74 12.30 -0.81 -3.02
C SER A 74 12.82 -2.16 -2.53
N LYS A 75 11.98 -2.94 -1.85
CA LYS A 75 12.35 -4.28 -1.39
C LYS A 75 12.62 -5.22 -2.57
N GLN A 76 11.79 -5.16 -3.62
CA GLN A 76 12.00 -5.96 -4.82
C GLN A 76 13.31 -5.59 -5.51
N LYS A 77 13.62 -4.31 -5.63
CA LYS A 77 14.88 -3.82 -6.20
C LYS A 77 16.07 -4.29 -5.38
N GLY A 78 15.94 -4.34 -4.06
CA GLY A 78 16.97 -4.88 -3.17
C GLY A 78 17.25 -6.33 -3.46
N LEU A 79 16.22 -7.14 -3.69
CA LEU A 79 16.38 -8.55 -4.06
C LEU A 79 17.08 -8.71 -5.40
N ILE A 80 16.74 -7.89 -6.39
CA ILE A 80 17.38 -7.91 -7.71
C ILE A 80 18.85 -7.58 -7.57
N LYS A 81 19.23 -6.56 -6.81
CA LYS A 81 20.62 -6.18 -6.57
C LYS A 81 21.41 -7.31 -5.91
N ASN A 82 20.80 -7.99 -4.93
CA ASN A 82 21.46 -9.11 -4.25
C ASN A 82 21.73 -10.27 -5.20
N VAL A 83 20.77 -10.59 -6.07
CA VAL A 83 20.93 -11.63 -7.08
C VAL A 83 22.05 -11.25 -8.05
N GLN A 84 22.04 -10.01 -8.56
CA GLN A 84 23.07 -9.53 -9.48
C GLN A 84 24.46 -9.54 -8.85
N HIS A 85 24.55 -9.14 -7.57
CA HIS A 85 25.82 -9.15 -6.85
C HIS A 85 26.37 -10.56 -6.71
N LYS A 86 25.53 -11.56 -6.44
CA LYS A 86 25.94 -12.95 -6.36
C LYS A 86 26.44 -13.49 -7.69
N GLU A 87 25.82 -13.06 -8.79
CA GLU A 87 26.23 -13.49 -10.13
C GLU A 87 27.57 -12.92 -10.56
N GLN A 88 28.01 -11.82 -9.98
CA GLN A 88 29.28 -11.19 -10.29
C GLN A 88 30.48 -11.80 -9.57
N ILE A 89 30.24 -12.66 -8.62
CA ILE A 89 31.28 -13.35 -7.88
C ILE A 89 31.61 -14.67 -8.57
#